data_fe84444c0963f41e9a814f853c4db909
#
_entry.id   fe84444c0963f41e9a814f853c4db909
#
_cell.length_a   1.000
_cell.length_b   1.000
_cell.length_c   1.000
_cell.angle_alpha   90.00
_cell.angle_beta   90.00
_cell.angle_gamma   90.00
#
_symmetry.space_group_name_H-M   'P 1'
#
loop_
_entity.id
_entity.type
_entity.pdbx_description
1 polymer ?
#
loop_
_entity_poly.entity_id
_entity_poly.type
_entity_poly.pdbx_seq_one_letter_code
_entity_poly.pdbx_strand_id
1 'polypeptide(L)'
;MSDYIVRATAANSQIRAFAVTSRDLVEEARSRHNLSPVATAALGRLLTAGSMMGSMMKSEKDLLTLQIKCSGPIGGLTVTADSKANVKGYVVNPDVMLPPSEKGKLDVGKALDLGVMNVIKDMGLKEPYVGQTHLVSGEIAEDLTYYYATSEQVPSSVALGVLMNKDNTVKRAGGFIIQLMPFADEEVIDKLEKKIGEITSITSLLDQDMTPEMILDYVLGDFGVEILDKVSTKFDCNCSKERVEKAVVSIGKKEIQEMINDGESIEVNCHFCNTHYNFSIEELKDIIKRSK
;
A
#
# COMPACT_ATOMS: atom_id res chain seq x y z
N MET A 1 7.45 -18.39 -4.70
CA MET A 1 8.58 -17.46 -4.46
C MET A 1 8.04 -16.38 -3.53
N SER A 2 8.78 -15.97 -2.52
CA SER A 2 8.38 -14.86 -1.64
C SER A 2 8.39 -13.54 -2.40
N ASP A 3 7.52 -12.62 -2.04
CA ASP A 3 7.45 -11.29 -2.64
C ASP A 3 8.70 -10.45 -2.36
N TYR A 4 9.13 -9.69 -3.35
CA TYR A 4 10.31 -8.82 -3.23
C TYR A 4 10.27 -7.66 -4.22
N ILE A 5 11.01 -6.62 -3.87
CA ILE A 5 11.25 -5.42 -4.67
C ILE A 5 12.65 -5.52 -5.27
N VAL A 6 12.78 -5.14 -6.53
CA VAL A 6 14.07 -4.87 -7.19
C VAL A 6 14.21 -3.36 -7.33
N ARG A 7 15.37 -2.85 -6.90
CA ARG A 7 15.76 -1.46 -7.09
C ARG A 7 16.82 -1.40 -8.20
N ALA A 8 16.66 -0.49 -9.13
CA ALA A 8 17.55 -0.35 -10.28
C ALA A 8 17.75 1.10 -10.70
N THR A 9 18.80 1.33 -11.47
CA THR A 9 19.00 2.54 -12.25
C THR A 9 19.13 2.19 -13.73
N ALA A 10 18.96 3.17 -14.60
CA ALA A 10 19.15 3.04 -16.03
C ALA A 10 19.58 4.37 -16.64
N ALA A 11 20.02 4.36 -17.91
CA ALA A 11 20.48 5.54 -18.64
C ALA A 11 21.57 6.33 -17.86
N ASN A 12 22.62 5.66 -17.39
CA ASN A 12 23.70 6.28 -16.60
C ASN A 12 23.13 7.01 -15.36
N SER A 13 22.25 6.35 -14.61
CA SER A 13 21.57 6.87 -13.40
C SER A 13 20.62 8.07 -13.65
N GLN A 14 20.21 8.35 -14.88
CA GLN A 14 19.18 9.34 -15.18
C GLN A 14 17.77 8.81 -14.89
N ILE A 15 17.61 7.51 -14.78
CA ILE A 15 16.37 6.82 -14.40
C ILE A 15 16.61 6.04 -13.11
N ARG A 16 15.69 6.17 -12.16
CA ARG A 16 15.57 5.32 -10.97
C ARG A 16 14.32 4.48 -11.10
N ALA A 17 14.40 3.20 -10.81
CA ALA A 17 13.29 2.27 -10.98
C ALA A 17 13.14 1.30 -9.81
N PHE A 18 11.90 0.95 -9.53
CA PHE A 18 11.48 -0.04 -8.56
C PHE A 18 10.46 -0.94 -9.23
N ALA A 19 10.62 -2.26 -9.12
CA ALA A 19 9.59 -3.20 -9.51
C ALA A 19 9.38 -4.22 -8.40
N VAL A 20 8.17 -4.76 -8.28
CA VAL A 20 7.77 -5.63 -7.18
C VAL A 20 6.80 -6.70 -7.63
N THR A 21 6.96 -7.92 -7.10
CA THR A 21 5.86 -8.89 -6.96
C THR A 21 5.31 -8.79 -5.56
N SER A 22 3.98 -8.81 -5.41
CA SER A 22 3.28 -8.60 -4.13
C SER A 22 2.08 -9.54 -3.94
N ARG A 23 2.12 -10.70 -4.60
CA ARG A 23 1.00 -11.65 -4.59
C ARG A 23 0.67 -12.16 -3.19
N ASP A 24 1.68 -12.62 -2.45
CA ASP A 24 1.50 -13.21 -1.13
C ASP A 24 1.13 -12.14 -0.09
N LEU A 25 1.73 -10.95 -0.20
CA LEU A 25 1.42 -9.78 0.60
C LEU A 25 -0.05 -9.35 0.45
N VAL A 26 -0.56 -9.28 -0.79
CA VAL A 26 -1.94 -8.87 -1.08
C VAL A 26 -2.92 -9.98 -0.67
N GLU A 27 -2.58 -11.25 -0.88
CA GLU A 27 -3.41 -12.38 -0.45
C GLU A 27 -3.55 -12.44 1.08
N GLU A 28 -2.47 -12.14 1.81
CA GLU A 28 -2.50 -12.07 3.27
C GLU A 28 -3.47 -10.96 3.74
N ALA A 29 -3.41 -9.78 3.12
CA ALA A 29 -4.35 -8.69 3.42
C ALA A 29 -5.79 -9.09 3.09
N ARG A 30 -6.02 -9.68 1.89
CA ARG A 30 -7.34 -10.16 1.48
C ARG A 30 -7.93 -11.15 2.48
N SER A 31 -7.13 -12.13 2.86
CA SER A 31 -7.57 -13.19 3.78
C SER A 31 -7.91 -12.64 5.16
N ARG A 32 -7.05 -11.78 5.73
CA ARG A 32 -7.24 -11.19 7.07
C ARG A 32 -8.48 -10.33 7.17
N HIS A 33 -8.77 -9.56 6.13
CA HIS A 33 -9.89 -8.63 6.10
C HIS A 33 -11.11 -9.19 5.36
N ASN A 34 -11.04 -10.41 4.84
CA ASN A 34 -12.08 -11.04 4.03
C ASN A 34 -12.58 -10.13 2.89
N LEU A 35 -11.62 -9.56 2.14
CA LEU A 35 -11.92 -8.53 1.14
C LEU A 35 -12.70 -9.08 -0.06
N SER A 36 -13.64 -8.30 -0.55
CA SER A 36 -14.25 -8.48 -1.86
C SER A 36 -13.22 -8.30 -2.99
N PRO A 37 -13.49 -8.77 -4.22
CA PRO A 37 -12.54 -8.63 -5.33
C PRO A 37 -12.10 -7.18 -5.59
N VAL A 38 -13.04 -6.22 -5.60
CA VAL A 38 -12.72 -4.82 -5.88
C VAL A 38 -11.98 -4.18 -4.71
N ALA A 39 -12.32 -4.50 -3.46
CA ALA A 39 -11.61 -4.04 -2.27
C ALA A 39 -10.18 -4.62 -2.24
N THR A 40 -10.01 -5.90 -2.64
CA THR A 40 -8.68 -6.53 -2.78
C THR A 40 -7.84 -5.81 -3.84
N ALA A 41 -8.43 -5.47 -4.98
CA ALA A 41 -7.71 -4.75 -6.04
C ALA A 41 -7.29 -3.35 -5.56
N ALA A 42 -8.17 -2.62 -4.90
CA ALA A 42 -7.89 -1.29 -4.38
C ALA A 42 -6.80 -1.30 -3.29
N LEU A 43 -7.00 -2.08 -2.23
CA LEU A 43 -6.03 -2.17 -1.13
C LEU A 43 -4.71 -2.78 -1.63
N GLY A 44 -4.76 -3.81 -2.45
CA GLY A 44 -3.58 -4.48 -2.98
C GLY A 44 -2.69 -3.56 -3.83
N ARG A 45 -3.28 -2.71 -4.67
CA ARG A 45 -2.53 -1.67 -5.41
C ARG A 45 -1.86 -0.69 -4.44
N LEU A 46 -2.59 -0.22 -3.42
CA LEU A 46 -2.03 0.73 -2.46
C LEU A 46 -0.94 0.11 -1.58
N LEU A 47 -1.09 -1.16 -1.16
CA LEU A 47 -0.06 -1.93 -0.45
C LEU A 47 1.19 -2.11 -1.31
N THR A 48 1.02 -2.47 -2.58
CA THR A 48 2.10 -2.63 -3.55
C THR A 48 2.88 -1.31 -3.73
N ALA A 49 2.18 -0.20 -3.89
CA ALA A 49 2.80 1.13 -3.94
C ALA A 49 3.51 1.46 -2.62
N GLY A 50 2.84 1.22 -1.49
CA GLY A 50 3.39 1.46 -0.16
C GLY A 50 4.69 0.69 0.08
N SER A 51 4.80 -0.55 -0.37
CA SER A 51 6.02 -1.35 -0.22
C SER A 51 7.21 -0.73 -0.96
N MET A 52 7.02 -0.34 -2.23
CA MET A 52 8.06 0.34 -3.00
C MET A 52 8.42 1.70 -2.40
N MET A 53 7.42 2.52 -2.08
CA MET A 53 7.64 3.85 -1.50
C MET A 53 8.27 3.79 -0.10
N GLY A 54 7.90 2.80 0.71
CA GLY A 54 8.53 2.53 2.00
C GLY A 54 10.03 2.20 1.83
N SER A 55 10.37 1.37 0.85
CA SER A 55 11.77 1.03 0.55
C SER A 55 12.62 2.23 0.10
N MET A 56 12.01 3.36 -0.26
CA MET A 56 12.70 4.62 -0.58
C MET A 56 13.05 5.43 0.66
N MET A 57 12.47 5.12 1.83
CA MET A 57 12.77 5.79 3.09
C MET A 57 14.20 5.46 3.55
N LYS A 58 14.85 6.40 4.23
CA LYS A 58 16.30 6.31 4.50
C LYS A 58 16.63 5.73 5.86
N SER A 59 15.80 6.04 6.88
CA SER A 59 16.03 5.61 8.27
C SER A 59 15.13 4.44 8.63
N GLU A 60 15.64 3.52 9.46
CA GLU A 60 14.84 2.39 9.99
C GLU A 60 13.64 2.83 10.84
N LYS A 61 13.64 4.08 11.30
CA LYS A 61 12.55 4.67 12.09
C LYS A 61 11.53 5.39 11.24
N ASP A 62 11.84 5.63 9.97
CA ASP A 62 10.94 6.32 9.06
C ASP A 62 9.69 5.48 8.81
N LEU A 63 8.55 6.13 8.77
CA LEU A 63 7.26 5.51 8.48
C LEU A 63 6.54 6.29 7.39
N LEU A 64 6.12 5.58 6.37
CA LEU A 64 5.24 6.09 5.31
C LEU A 64 3.79 5.72 5.64
N THR A 65 2.87 6.66 5.47
CA THR A 65 1.43 6.38 5.46
C THR A 65 0.81 6.90 4.17
N LEU A 66 0.15 6.02 3.44
CA LEU A 66 -0.70 6.34 2.31
C LEU A 66 -2.15 6.25 2.76
N GLN A 67 -2.89 7.35 2.67
CA GLN A 67 -4.30 7.39 3.05
C GLN A 67 -5.14 7.96 1.91
N ILE A 68 -6.17 7.23 1.51
CA ILE A 68 -7.20 7.70 0.59
C ILE A 68 -8.49 7.91 1.38
N LYS A 69 -9.02 9.13 1.33
CA LYS A 69 -10.36 9.49 1.80
C LYS A 69 -11.22 9.76 0.58
N CYS A 70 -12.35 9.08 0.47
CA CYS A 70 -13.14 9.10 -0.75
C CYS A 70 -14.64 9.01 -0.48
N SER A 71 -15.44 9.43 -1.49
CA SER A 71 -16.91 9.41 -1.44
C SER A 71 -17.52 8.09 -1.89
N GLY A 72 -16.73 7.26 -2.58
CA GLY A 72 -17.20 5.99 -3.12
C GLY A 72 -17.50 4.94 -2.04
N PRO A 73 -18.16 3.84 -2.43
CA PRO A 73 -18.68 2.85 -1.48
C PRO A 73 -17.62 2.14 -0.64
N ILE A 74 -16.35 2.19 -1.04
CA ILE A 74 -15.24 1.62 -0.26
C ILE A 74 -14.91 2.44 0.99
N GLY A 75 -15.28 3.73 1.04
CA GLY A 75 -15.17 4.63 2.18
C GLY A 75 -13.77 5.13 2.49
N GLY A 76 -12.74 4.48 2.01
CA GLY A 76 -11.34 4.88 2.19
C GLY A 76 -10.39 3.72 2.41
N LEU A 77 -9.10 4.03 2.27
CA LEU A 77 -7.99 3.09 2.40
C LEU A 77 -6.88 3.72 3.25
N THR A 78 -6.22 2.92 4.06
CA THR A 78 -5.02 3.34 4.77
C THR A 78 -3.96 2.24 4.71
N VAL A 79 -2.76 2.60 4.30
CA VAL A 79 -1.59 1.71 4.26
C VAL A 79 -0.44 2.39 4.99
N THR A 80 0.29 1.65 5.81
CA THR A 80 1.57 2.08 6.36
C THR A 80 2.68 1.16 5.91
N ALA A 81 3.85 1.73 5.63
CA ALA A 81 5.04 1.00 5.21
C ALA A 81 6.27 1.51 5.96
N ASP A 82 7.17 0.61 6.33
CA ASP A 82 8.48 0.95 6.89
C ASP A 82 9.58 0.95 5.82
N SER A 83 10.79 1.38 6.18
CA SER A 83 11.94 1.40 5.30
C SER A 83 12.46 0.01 4.90
N LYS A 84 12.00 -1.05 5.56
CA LYS A 84 12.30 -2.46 5.22
C LYS A 84 11.27 -3.05 4.27
N ALA A 85 10.40 -2.22 3.71
CA ALA A 85 9.31 -2.60 2.81
C ALA A 85 8.25 -3.53 3.43
N ASN A 86 8.16 -3.61 4.77
CA ASN A 86 7.03 -4.26 5.41
C ASN A 86 5.84 -3.32 5.36
N VAL A 87 4.67 -3.86 5.02
CA VAL A 87 3.45 -3.06 4.87
C VAL A 87 2.29 -3.67 5.63
N LYS A 88 1.35 -2.82 6.01
CA LYS A 88 0.03 -3.20 6.54
C LYS A 88 -0.99 -2.17 6.12
N GLY A 89 -2.24 -2.57 6.03
CA GLY A 89 -3.28 -1.65 5.61
C GLY A 89 -4.67 -2.25 5.72
N TYR A 90 -5.67 -1.39 5.57
CA TYR A 90 -7.08 -1.77 5.62
C TYR A 90 -7.92 -0.88 4.71
N VAL A 91 -9.13 -1.35 4.43
CA VAL A 91 -10.21 -0.58 3.82
C VAL A 91 -11.31 -0.33 4.86
N VAL A 92 -12.05 0.76 4.69
CA VAL A 92 -13.18 1.07 5.59
C VAL A 92 -14.32 0.10 5.37
N ASN A 93 -14.67 -0.19 4.10
CA ASN A 93 -15.70 -1.16 3.76
C ASN A 93 -15.10 -2.31 2.92
N PRO A 94 -14.85 -3.49 3.53
CA PRO A 94 -14.24 -4.63 2.87
C PRO A 94 -15.17 -5.37 1.90
N ASP A 95 -16.49 -5.25 2.04
CA ASP A 95 -17.51 -6.07 1.37
C ASP A 95 -18.09 -5.41 0.12
N VAL A 96 -17.48 -4.32 -0.38
CA VAL A 96 -17.97 -3.60 -1.55
C VAL A 96 -18.02 -4.52 -2.77
N MET A 97 -19.19 -4.58 -3.39
CA MET A 97 -19.42 -5.31 -4.64
C MET A 97 -19.86 -4.35 -5.74
N LEU A 98 -19.12 -4.31 -6.84
CA LEU A 98 -19.43 -3.51 -8.00
C LEU A 98 -19.39 -4.40 -9.27
N PRO A 99 -20.23 -4.10 -10.27
CA PRO A 99 -20.09 -4.74 -11.57
C PRO A 99 -18.74 -4.38 -12.18
N PRO A 100 -18.21 -5.22 -13.09
CA PRO A 100 -17.01 -4.87 -13.83
C PRO A 100 -17.18 -3.55 -14.58
N SER A 101 -16.07 -2.82 -14.74
CA SER A 101 -16.01 -1.63 -15.59
C SER A 101 -16.35 -1.98 -17.07
N GLU A 102 -16.58 -0.99 -17.91
CA GLU A 102 -16.80 -1.16 -19.36
C GLU A 102 -15.66 -1.95 -20.05
N LYS A 103 -14.46 -1.91 -19.49
CA LYS A 103 -13.29 -2.66 -19.95
C LYS A 103 -13.22 -4.10 -19.38
N GLY A 104 -14.25 -4.56 -18.67
CA GLY A 104 -14.30 -5.89 -18.04
C GLY A 104 -13.33 -6.08 -16.87
N LYS A 105 -12.81 -4.99 -16.28
CA LYS A 105 -11.91 -5.01 -15.11
C LYS A 105 -12.67 -4.68 -13.83
N LEU A 106 -12.08 -5.02 -12.68
CA LEU A 106 -12.56 -4.55 -11.37
C LEU A 106 -12.55 -3.02 -11.34
N ASP A 107 -13.69 -2.41 -11.05
CA ASP A 107 -13.90 -0.96 -11.14
C ASP A 107 -13.45 -0.26 -9.85
N VAL A 108 -12.13 -0.15 -9.68
CA VAL A 108 -11.54 0.50 -8.50
C VAL A 108 -11.82 2.00 -8.51
N GLY A 109 -11.78 2.63 -9.69
CA GLY A 109 -12.12 4.05 -9.84
C GLY A 109 -13.51 4.37 -9.29
N LYS A 110 -14.53 3.56 -9.66
CA LYS A 110 -15.89 3.74 -9.14
C LYS A 110 -16.01 3.36 -7.65
N ALA A 111 -15.20 2.41 -7.16
CA ALA A 111 -15.19 2.07 -5.75
C ALA A 111 -14.67 3.22 -4.88
N LEU A 112 -13.73 4.01 -5.38
CA LEU A 112 -13.15 5.17 -4.71
C LEU A 112 -13.96 6.45 -5.00
N ASP A 113 -14.38 6.66 -6.26
CA ASP A 113 -15.07 7.89 -6.70
C ASP A 113 -14.23 9.14 -6.42
N LEU A 114 -14.84 10.24 -5.99
CA LEU A 114 -14.14 11.47 -5.66
C LEU A 114 -13.38 11.33 -4.33
N GLY A 115 -12.18 11.87 -4.26
CA GLY A 115 -11.41 11.77 -3.04
C GLY A 115 -10.09 12.52 -3.04
N VAL A 116 -9.38 12.34 -1.94
CA VAL A 116 -8.03 12.88 -1.74
C VAL A 116 -7.09 11.76 -1.29
N MET A 117 -5.87 11.80 -1.82
CA MET A 117 -4.75 10.98 -1.39
C MET A 117 -3.81 11.81 -0.53
N ASN A 118 -3.51 11.32 0.66
CA ASN A 118 -2.50 11.88 1.55
C ASN A 118 -1.30 10.94 1.59
N VAL A 119 -0.12 11.48 1.38
CA VAL A 119 1.17 10.79 1.55
C VAL A 119 1.89 11.43 2.73
N ILE A 120 1.97 10.71 3.83
CA ILE A 120 2.52 11.19 5.10
C ILE A 120 3.84 10.47 5.34
N LYS A 121 4.93 11.22 5.46
CA LYS A 121 6.28 10.70 5.73
C LYS A 121 6.70 11.17 7.14
N ASP A 122 6.67 10.25 8.09
CA ASP A 122 7.22 10.49 9.44
C ASP A 122 8.71 10.10 9.44
N MET A 123 9.55 11.09 9.48
CA MET A 123 11.02 10.97 9.47
C MET A 123 11.62 11.32 10.84
N GLY A 124 10.82 11.25 11.92
CA GLY A 124 11.25 11.59 13.28
C GLY A 124 11.45 13.09 13.50
N LEU A 125 10.93 13.95 12.63
CA LEU A 125 10.92 15.40 12.78
C LEU A 125 9.77 15.82 13.71
N LYS A 126 9.76 17.10 14.11
CA LYS A 126 8.71 17.66 14.99
C LYS A 126 7.30 17.45 14.41
N GLU A 127 7.18 17.56 13.09
CA GLU A 127 5.96 17.31 12.34
C GLU A 127 6.28 16.44 11.13
N PRO A 128 5.40 15.48 10.76
CA PRO A 128 5.59 14.68 9.55
C PRO A 128 5.42 15.56 8.30
N TYR A 129 6.10 15.19 7.22
CA TYR A 129 5.80 15.77 5.92
C TYR A 129 4.46 15.19 5.41
N VAL A 130 3.58 16.06 4.92
CA VAL A 130 2.28 15.67 4.36
C VAL A 130 2.12 16.25 2.96
N GLY A 131 2.13 15.38 1.95
CA GLY A 131 1.71 15.72 0.60
C GLY A 131 0.26 15.29 0.38
N GLN A 132 -0.53 16.14 -0.28
CA GLN A 132 -1.94 15.86 -0.56
C GLN A 132 -2.28 16.19 -2.01
N THR A 133 -3.04 15.31 -2.66
CA THR A 133 -3.60 15.53 -4.01
C THR A 133 -5.04 15.02 -4.09
N HIS A 134 -5.82 15.57 -5.01
CA HIS A 134 -7.09 14.96 -5.39
C HIS A 134 -6.84 13.69 -6.19
N LEU A 135 -7.77 12.74 -6.11
CA LEU A 135 -7.80 11.61 -7.02
C LEU A 135 -8.18 12.10 -8.41
N VAL A 136 -7.42 11.71 -9.42
CA VAL A 136 -7.68 12.07 -10.83
C VAL A 136 -8.53 11.02 -11.53
N SER A 137 -8.36 9.73 -11.17
CA SER A 137 -9.12 8.63 -11.75
C SER A 137 -9.61 7.60 -10.71
N GLY A 138 -9.01 7.59 -9.51
CA GLY A 138 -9.24 6.54 -8.54
C GLY A 138 -8.59 5.19 -8.88
N GLU A 139 -7.81 5.10 -9.96
CA GLU A 139 -7.08 3.87 -10.33
C GLU A 139 -5.78 3.69 -9.54
N ILE A 140 -5.51 4.55 -8.55
CA ILE A 140 -4.37 4.56 -7.61
C ILE A 140 -3.03 4.77 -8.30
N ALA A 141 -2.72 4.05 -9.38
CA ALA A 141 -1.47 4.19 -10.12
C ALA A 141 -1.36 5.57 -10.79
N GLU A 142 -2.42 6.00 -11.46
CA GLU A 142 -2.52 7.32 -12.09
C GLU A 142 -2.53 8.43 -11.04
N ASP A 143 -3.22 8.21 -9.92
CA ASP A 143 -3.28 9.16 -8.81
C ASP A 143 -1.91 9.35 -8.15
N LEU A 144 -1.11 8.28 -8.02
CA LEU A 144 0.27 8.35 -7.54
C LEU A 144 1.21 9.00 -8.55
N THR A 145 1.03 8.74 -9.84
CA THR A 145 1.77 9.43 -10.90
C THR A 145 1.53 10.93 -10.81
N TYR A 146 0.27 11.33 -10.65
CA TYR A 146 -0.10 12.74 -10.48
C TYR A 146 0.47 13.33 -9.18
N TYR A 147 0.43 12.58 -8.06
CA TYR A 147 1.05 12.99 -6.80
C TYR A 147 2.54 13.27 -6.96
N TYR A 148 3.29 12.37 -7.60
CA TYR A 148 4.71 12.57 -7.82
C TYR A 148 5.00 13.81 -8.65
N ALA A 149 4.23 14.05 -9.71
CA ALA A 149 4.41 15.21 -10.56
C ALA A 149 4.09 16.54 -9.86
N THR A 150 3.01 16.57 -9.07
CA THR A 150 2.49 17.83 -8.49
C THR A 150 3.02 18.16 -7.10
N SER A 151 3.21 17.14 -6.25
CA SER A 151 3.63 17.32 -4.85
C SER A 151 5.12 17.09 -4.65
N GLU A 152 5.70 16.06 -5.26
CA GLU A 152 7.13 15.75 -5.14
C GLU A 152 7.95 16.43 -6.24
N GLN A 153 7.32 16.90 -7.31
CA GLN A 153 7.97 17.48 -8.49
C GLN A 153 9.00 16.53 -9.14
N VAL A 154 8.70 15.24 -9.11
CA VAL A 154 9.50 14.16 -9.69
C VAL A 154 8.70 13.52 -10.82
N PRO A 155 9.07 13.70 -12.10
CA PRO A 155 8.42 13.00 -13.19
C PRO A 155 8.51 11.50 -13.00
N SER A 156 7.36 10.85 -12.90
CA SER A 156 7.27 9.45 -12.54
C SER A 156 6.21 8.73 -13.37
N SER A 157 6.42 7.45 -13.60
CA SER A 157 5.40 6.53 -14.10
C SER A 157 5.18 5.44 -13.08
N VAL A 158 3.92 5.23 -12.72
CA VAL A 158 3.50 4.20 -11.77
C VAL A 158 2.56 3.23 -12.47
N ALA A 159 2.84 1.93 -12.34
CA ALA A 159 1.95 0.87 -12.79
C ALA A 159 1.72 -0.12 -11.66
N LEU A 160 0.46 -0.38 -11.34
CA LEU A 160 0.05 -1.26 -10.25
C LEU A 160 -1.04 -2.21 -10.75
N GLY A 161 -0.97 -3.48 -10.37
CA GLY A 161 -1.93 -4.47 -10.81
C GLY A 161 -2.21 -5.53 -9.76
N VAL A 162 -3.48 -5.92 -9.67
CA VAL A 162 -3.95 -7.07 -8.91
C VAL A 162 -4.89 -7.87 -9.81
N LEU A 163 -4.58 -9.14 -10.01
CA LEU A 163 -5.38 -10.09 -10.77
C LEU A 163 -5.95 -11.14 -9.82
N MET A 164 -7.27 -11.31 -9.87
CA MET A 164 -8.00 -12.24 -9.02
C MET A 164 -8.32 -13.55 -9.74
N ASN A 165 -8.32 -14.66 -9.01
CA ASN A 165 -8.92 -15.91 -9.42
C ASN A 165 -10.45 -15.87 -9.28
N LYS A 166 -11.13 -16.82 -9.86
CA LYS A 166 -12.60 -16.94 -9.77
C LYS A 166 -13.11 -17.28 -8.37
N ASP A 167 -12.25 -17.87 -7.53
CA ASP A 167 -12.52 -18.21 -6.13
C ASP A 167 -12.23 -17.07 -5.14
N ASN A 168 -12.03 -15.84 -5.64
CA ASN A 168 -11.68 -14.66 -4.88
C ASN A 168 -10.31 -14.72 -4.19
N THR A 169 -9.38 -15.56 -4.64
CA THR A 169 -7.98 -15.51 -4.23
C THR A 169 -7.16 -14.64 -5.17
N VAL A 170 -6.02 -14.13 -4.71
CA VAL A 170 -5.12 -13.32 -5.54
C VAL A 170 -4.32 -14.24 -6.47
N LYS A 171 -4.49 -14.09 -7.78
CA LYS A 171 -3.70 -14.81 -8.79
C LYS A 171 -2.32 -14.20 -8.94
N ARG A 172 -2.26 -12.89 -9.16
CA ARG A 172 -1.04 -12.10 -9.33
C ARG A 172 -1.23 -10.70 -8.75
N ALA A 173 -0.17 -10.15 -8.19
CA ALA A 173 -0.11 -8.73 -7.81
C ALA A 173 1.33 -8.23 -7.94
N GLY A 174 1.47 -6.96 -8.26
CA GLY A 174 2.77 -6.32 -8.42
C GLY A 174 2.67 -5.00 -9.16
N GLY A 175 3.83 -4.44 -9.49
CA GLY A 175 3.89 -3.17 -10.18
C GLY A 175 5.31 -2.63 -10.29
N PHE A 176 5.39 -1.39 -10.76
CA PHE A 176 6.63 -0.63 -10.79
C PHE A 176 6.40 0.85 -10.50
N ILE A 177 7.47 1.51 -10.08
CA ILE A 177 7.62 2.98 -10.04
C ILE A 177 8.91 3.29 -10.78
N ILE A 178 8.80 4.10 -11.85
CA ILE A 178 9.94 4.58 -12.63
C ILE A 178 9.98 6.09 -12.50
N GLN A 179 11.13 6.66 -12.22
CA GLN A 179 11.30 8.09 -11.95
C GLN A 179 12.48 8.65 -12.74
N LEU A 180 12.27 9.80 -13.37
CA LEU A 180 13.35 10.57 -13.97
C LEU A 180 14.12 11.32 -12.88
N MET A 181 15.43 11.25 -12.96
CA MET A 181 16.30 12.03 -12.09
C MET A 181 16.41 13.48 -12.59
N PRO A 182 16.71 14.44 -11.70
CA PRO A 182 16.95 15.82 -12.15
C PRO A 182 18.00 15.88 -13.26
N PHE A 183 17.74 16.70 -14.27
CA PHE A 183 18.63 16.91 -15.43
C PHE A 183 18.77 15.68 -16.35
N ALA A 184 17.75 14.82 -16.42
CA ALA A 184 17.70 13.77 -17.44
C ALA A 184 17.65 14.41 -18.84
N ASP A 185 18.39 13.79 -19.78
CA ASP A 185 18.47 14.26 -21.18
C ASP A 185 17.10 14.12 -21.88
N GLU A 186 16.74 15.09 -22.74
CA GLU A 186 15.47 15.07 -23.49
C GLU A 186 15.30 13.77 -24.30
N GLU A 187 16.39 13.26 -24.90
CA GLU A 187 16.37 11.99 -25.65
C GLU A 187 15.99 10.80 -24.76
N VAL A 188 16.44 10.78 -23.49
CA VAL A 188 16.07 9.75 -22.52
C VAL A 188 14.60 9.87 -22.13
N ILE A 189 14.11 11.10 -21.95
CA ILE A 189 12.71 11.37 -21.61
C ILE A 189 11.79 10.89 -22.72
N ASP A 190 12.00 11.34 -23.96
CA ASP A 190 11.18 10.99 -25.14
C ASP A 190 11.13 9.47 -25.37
N LYS A 191 12.30 8.82 -25.27
CA LYS A 191 12.41 7.37 -25.45
C LYS A 191 11.65 6.63 -24.33
N LEU A 192 11.75 7.10 -23.08
CA LEU A 192 11.06 6.48 -21.94
C LEU A 192 9.54 6.65 -22.06
N GLU A 193 9.05 7.84 -22.41
CA GLU A 193 7.62 8.10 -22.60
C GLU A 193 7.02 7.20 -23.68
N LYS A 194 7.72 7.06 -24.82
CA LYS A 194 7.30 6.14 -25.88
C LYS A 194 7.21 4.69 -25.37
N LYS A 195 8.25 4.23 -24.65
CA LYS A 195 8.31 2.86 -24.14
C LYS A 195 7.21 2.56 -23.12
N ILE A 196 6.94 3.49 -22.20
CA ILE A 196 5.86 3.37 -21.21
C ILE A 196 4.50 3.34 -21.90
N GLY A 197 4.30 4.16 -22.94
CA GLY A 197 3.06 4.19 -23.74
C GLY A 197 2.75 2.86 -24.46
N GLU A 198 3.75 2.01 -24.68
CA GLU A 198 3.56 0.66 -25.27
C GLU A 198 3.05 -0.37 -24.25
N ILE A 199 3.11 -0.08 -22.96
CA ILE A 199 2.70 -1.01 -21.91
C ILE A 199 1.19 -0.97 -21.74
N THR A 200 0.51 -2.00 -22.22
CA THR A 200 -0.96 -2.08 -22.17
C THR A 200 -1.51 -2.47 -20.80
N SER A 201 -0.79 -3.32 -20.05
CA SER A 201 -1.24 -3.79 -18.73
C SER A 201 -0.11 -4.45 -17.95
N ILE A 202 0.14 -3.96 -16.73
CA ILE A 202 1.09 -4.61 -15.83
C ILE A 202 0.61 -6.01 -15.41
N THR A 203 -0.70 -6.22 -15.26
CA THR A 203 -1.23 -7.55 -14.89
C THR A 203 -0.98 -8.59 -15.96
N SER A 204 -0.92 -8.20 -17.25
CA SER A 204 -0.57 -9.13 -18.33
C SER A 204 0.88 -9.58 -18.26
N LEU A 205 1.80 -8.72 -17.84
CA LEU A 205 3.21 -9.08 -17.63
C LEU A 205 3.35 -10.02 -16.43
N LEU A 206 2.68 -9.69 -15.33
CA LEU A 206 2.64 -10.54 -14.13
C LEU A 206 2.03 -11.92 -14.38
N ASP A 207 1.02 -12.01 -15.25
CA ASP A 207 0.35 -13.28 -15.58
C ASP A 207 1.22 -14.21 -16.45
N GLN A 208 2.25 -13.65 -17.08
CA GLN A 208 3.32 -14.39 -17.78
C GLN A 208 4.47 -14.83 -16.85
N ASP A 209 4.26 -14.80 -15.53
CA ASP A 209 5.26 -15.13 -14.51
C ASP A 209 6.53 -14.26 -14.57
N MET A 210 6.43 -13.04 -15.09
CA MET A 210 7.58 -12.13 -15.11
C MET A 210 7.98 -11.74 -13.69
N THR A 211 9.27 -11.89 -13.41
CA THR A 211 9.88 -11.42 -12.16
C THR A 211 10.05 -9.89 -12.18
N PRO A 212 10.29 -9.23 -11.03
CA PRO A 212 10.57 -7.80 -11.00
C PRO A 212 11.72 -7.40 -11.93
N GLU A 213 12.78 -8.22 -12.02
CA GLU A 213 13.90 -8.00 -12.94
C GLU A 213 13.45 -8.04 -14.40
N MET A 214 12.65 -9.04 -14.76
CA MET A 214 12.13 -9.19 -16.13
C MET A 214 11.21 -8.03 -16.50
N ILE A 215 10.43 -7.53 -15.55
CA ILE A 215 9.59 -6.33 -15.77
C ILE A 215 10.48 -5.12 -16.02
N LEU A 216 11.53 -4.90 -15.22
CA LEU A 216 12.45 -3.79 -15.44
C LEU A 216 13.21 -3.91 -16.75
N ASP A 217 13.66 -5.10 -17.11
CA ASP A 217 14.31 -5.34 -18.39
C ASP A 217 13.36 -5.11 -19.58
N TYR A 218 12.11 -5.54 -19.47
CA TYR A 218 11.09 -5.30 -20.48
C TYR A 218 10.84 -3.80 -20.73
N VAL A 219 10.80 -3.01 -19.64
CA VAL A 219 10.49 -1.57 -19.73
C VAL A 219 11.74 -0.74 -20.03
N LEU A 220 12.88 -1.08 -19.43
CA LEU A 220 14.09 -0.26 -19.41
C LEU A 220 15.32 -0.94 -20.04
N GLY A 221 15.19 -2.13 -20.61
CA GLY A 221 16.33 -2.86 -21.17
C GLY A 221 17.15 -2.05 -22.18
N ASP A 222 16.46 -1.27 -23.03
CA ASP A 222 17.09 -0.39 -24.01
C ASP A 222 17.87 0.80 -23.42
N PHE A 223 17.79 1.00 -22.09
CA PHE A 223 18.46 2.07 -21.35
C PHE A 223 19.63 1.60 -20.51
N GLY A 224 20.00 0.30 -20.60
CA GLY A 224 21.08 -0.28 -19.80
C GLY A 224 20.72 -0.35 -18.32
N VAL A 225 19.84 -1.27 -17.94
CA VAL A 225 19.38 -1.46 -16.56
C VAL A 225 20.51 -2.00 -15.68
N GLU A 226 20.74 -1.33 -14.56
CA GLU A 226 21.66 -1.78 -13.51
C GLU A 226 20.87 -2.08 -12.24
N ILE A 227 20.79 -3.35 -11.85
CA ILE A 227 20.13 -3.77 -10.62
C ILE A 227 21.04 -3.45 -9.45
N LEU A 228 20.53 -2.67 -8.49
CA LEU A 228 21.27 -2.25 -7.30
C LEU A 228 21.14 -3.30 -6.19
N ASP A 229 19.91 -3.68 -5.86
CA ASP A 229 19.63 -4.65 -4.80
C ASP A 229 18.20 -5.22 -4.88
N LYS A 230 17.93 -6.17 -3.97
CA LYS A 230 16.63 -6.80 -3.77
C LYS A 230 16.22 -6.69 -2.31
N VAL A 231 14.99 -6.29 -2.07
CA VAL A 231 14.41 -6.12 -0.74
C VAL A 231 13.17 -7.00 -0.61
N SER A 232 13.14 -7.90 0.36
CA SER A 232 11.94 -8.69 0.64
C SER A 232 10.81 -7.78 1.09
N THR A 233 9.57 -8.10 0.71
CA THR A 233 8.37 -7.40 1.17
C THR A 233 7.33 -8.38 1.68
N LYS A 234 6.57 -7.98 2.68
CA LYS A 234 5.49 -8.78 3.25
C LYS A 234 4.44 -7.91 3.92
N PHE A 235 3.25 -8.47 4.08
CA PHE A 235 2.26 -7.91 5.00
C PHE A 235 2.73 -8.19 6.43
N ASP A 236 3.00 -7.15 7.21
CA ASP A 236 3.54 -7.30 8.57
C ASP A 236 2.90 -6.29 9.52
N CYS A 237 2.17 -6.80 10.51
CA CYS A 237 1.57 -5.96 11.53
C CYS A 237 2.24 -6.22 12.87
N ASN A 238 2.86 -5.20 13.40
CA ASN A 238 3.53 -5.23 14.69
C ASN A 238 2.59 -5.00 15.89
N CYS A 239 1.27 -5.31 15.75
CA CYS A 239 0.35 -5.26 16.87
C CYS A 239 0.64 -6.41 17.85
N SER A 240 0.37 -6.15 19.12
CA SER A 240 0.43 -7.14 20.19
C SER A 240 -0.62 -6.82 21.25
N LYS A 241 -0.93 -7.77 22.12
CA LYS A 241 -1.89 -7.56 23.22
C LYS A 241 -1.47 -6.36 24.10
N GLU A 242 -0.16 -6.22 24.38
CA GLU A 242 0.38 -5.13 25.19
C GLU A 242 0.21 -3.76 24.51
N ARG A 243 0.31 -3.71 23.17
CA ARG A 243 0.05 -2.46 22.42
C ARG A 243 -1.42 -2.10 22.41
N VAL A 244 -2.30 -3.10 22.25
CA VAL A 244 -3.75 -2.91 22.29
C VAL A 244 -4.19 -2.53 23.71
N GLU A 245 -3.60 -3.12 24.76
CA GLU A 245 -3.82 -2.73 26.15
C GLU A 245 -3.58 -1.22 26.36
N LYS A 246 -2.51 -0.66 25.80
CA LYS A 246 -2.27 0.79 25.88
C LYS A 246 -3.37 1.63 25.23
N ALA A 247 -3.96 1.14 24.14
CA ALA A 247 -5.10 1.79 23.51
C ALA A 247 -6.35 1.70 24.41
N VAL A 248 -6.59 0.55 25.04
CA VAL A 248 -7.67 0.38 26.03
C VAL A 248 -7.48 1.35 27.21
N VAL A 249 -6.27 1.48 27.74
CA VAL A 249 -5.96 2.44 28.80
C VAL A 249 -6.30 3.88 28.41
N SER A 250 -6.10 4.25 27.13
CA SER A 250 -6.36 5.61 26.64
C SER A 250 -7.84 5.98 26.55
N ILE A 251 -8.75 5.01 26.60
CA ILE A 251 -10.21 5.24 26.62
C ILE A 251 -10.62 5.94 27.94
N GLY A 252 -9.94 5.62 29.03
CA GLY A 252 -10.18 6.24 30.32
C GLY A 252 -10.73 5.24 31.35
N LYS A 253 -10.46 5.55 32.65
CA LYS A 253 -10.83 4.65 33.76
C LYS A 253 -12.34 4.47 33.91
N LYS A 254 -13.11 5.53 33.63
CA LYS A 254 -14.57 5.50 33.80
C LYS A 254 -15.18 4.49 32.84
N GLU A 255 -14.82 4.56 31.59
CA GLU A 255 -15.31 3.67 30.52
C GLU A 255 -14.87 2.22 30.77
N ILE A 256 -13.62 2.00 31.19
CA ILE A 256 -13.15 0.65 31.55
C ILE A 256 -13.91 0.12 32.76
N GLN A 257 -14.26 0.98 33.76
CA GLN A 257 -15.06 0.57 34.91
C GLN A 257 -16.50 0.20 34.51
N GLU A 258 -17.08 0.91 33.55
CA GLU A 258 -18.40 0.58 33.00
C GLU A 258 -18.38 -0.80 32.33
N MET A 259 -17.36 -1.09 31.50
CA MET A 259 -17.16 -2.41 30.88
C MET A 259 -17.03 -3.53 31.93
N ILE A 260 -16.31 -3.29 33.04
CA ILE A 260 -16.20 -4.27 34.14
C ILE A 260 -17.55 -4.51 34.82
N ASN A 261 -18.36 -3.45 34.99
CA ASN A 261 -19.66 -3.55 35.64
C ASN A 261 -20.68 -4.28 34.76
N ASP A 262 -20.55 -4.21 33.43
CA ASP A 262 -21.37 -4.94 32.47
C ASP A 262 -21.14 -6.47 32.57
N GLY A 263 -20.02 -6.87 33.16
CA GLY A 263 -19.73 -8.27 33.47
C GLY A 263 -19.30 -9.12 32.27
N GLU A 264 -18.95 -8.50 31.14
CA GLU A 264 -18.56 -9.16 29.91
C GLU A 264 -17.10 -8.88 29.55
N SER A 265 -16.44 -9.86 28.92
CA SER A 265 -15.12 -9.65 28.30
C SER A 265 -15.25 -8.76 27.09
N ILE A 266 -14.27 -7.90 26.85
CA ILE A 266 -14.26 -7.06 25.65
C ILE A 266 -13.33 -7.65 24.59
N GLU A 267 -13.74 -7.51 23.33
CA GLU A 267 -12.92 -7.80 22.17
C GLU A 267 -12.49 -6.50 21.49
N VAL A 268 -11.20 -6.40 21.19
CA VAL A 268 -10.62 -5.27 20.46
C VAL A 268 -9.92 -5.77 19.22
N ASN A 269 -10.28 -5.26 18.06
CA ASN A 269 -9.70 -5.66 16.79
C ASN A 269 -8.65 -4.69 16.32
N CYS A 270 -7.53 -5.21 15.83
CA CYS A 270 -6.54 -4.41 15.16
C CYS A 270 -7.03 -4.02 13.75
N HIS A 271 -7.30 -2.75 13.49
CA HIS A 271 -7.76 -2.29 12.17
C HIS A 271 -6.80 -2.67 11.03
N PHE A 272 -5.48 -2.70 11.28
CA PHE A 272 -4.48 -2.98 10.26
C PHE A 272 -4.39 -4.45 9.83
N CYS A 273 -4.71 -5.41 10.70
CA CYS A 273 -4.54 -6.83 10.39
C CYS A 273 -5.71 -7.71 10.83
N ASN A 274 -6.77 -7.09 11.33
CA ASN A 274 -7.98 -7.76 11.80
C ASN A 274 -7.73 -8.85 12.89
N THR A 275 -6.59 -8.78 13.60
CA THR A 275 -6.34 -9.68 14.73
C THR A 275 -7.20 -9.27 15.91
N HIS A 276 -7.87 -10.24 16.52
CA HIS A 276 -8.75 -10.06 17.66
C HIS A 276 -8.00 -10.27 18.98
N TYR A 277 -8.20 -9.36 19.92
CA TYR A 277 -7.63 -9.40 21.26
C TYR A 277 -8.75 -9.33 22.28
N ASN A 278 -8.86 -10.40 23.07
CA ASN A 278 -9.84 -10.48 24.15
C ASN A 278 -9.20 -10.05 25.48
N PHE A 279 -9.92 -9.23 26.23
CA PHE A 279 -9.59 -8.80 27.59
C PHE A 279 -10.67 -9.29 28.54
N SER A 280 -10.29 -10.15 29.47
CA SER A 280 -11.19 -10.62 30.55
C SER A 280 -11.45 -9.51 31.56
N ILE A 281 -12.50 -9.68 32.37
CA ILE A 281 -12.82 -8.76 33.47
C ILE A 281 -11.64 -8.62 34.44
N GLU A 282 -10.90 -9.70 34.69
CA GLU A 282 -9.73 -9.67 35.57
C GLU A 282 -8.60 -8.83 34.98
N GLU A 283 -8.32 -8.99 33.69
CA GLU A 283 -7.34 -8.17 32.97
C GLU A 283 -7.74 -6.68 32.97
N LEU A 284 -9.02 -6.36 32.74
CA LEU A 284 -9.51 -4.97 32.81
C LEU A 284 -9.36 -4.35 34.20
N LYS A 285 -9.62 -5.11 35.28
CA LYS A 285 -9.38 -4.69 36.68
C LYS A 285 -7.90 -4.41 36.93
N ASP A 286 -7.02 -5.23 36.38
CA ASP A 286 -5.57 -5.04 36.53
C ASP A 286 -5.05 -3.86 35.71
N ILE A 287 -5.63 -3.60 34.53
CA ILE A 287 -5.37 -2.42 33.71
C ILE A 287 -5.70 -1.15 34.50
N ILE A 288 -6.89 -1.08 35.12
CA ILE A 288 -7.28 0.09 35.93
C ILE A 288 -6.32 0.32 37.11
N LYS A 289 -5.89 -0.74 37.82
CA LYS A 289 -4.94 -0.63 38.93
C LYS A 289 -3.59 -0.08 38.51
N ARG A 290 -3.11 -0.47 37.30
CA ARG A 290 -1.82 -0.04 36.73
C ARG A 290 -1.87 1.35 36.09
N SER A 291 -3.05 1.81 35.66
CA SER A 291 -3.27 3.14 35.10
C SER A 291 -3.32 4.15 36.25
N LYS A 292 -2.19 4.79 36.55
CA LYS A 292 -2.10 5.89 37.55
C LYS A 292 -2.61 7.20 36.99
#